data_fa74e98325d0b63cf5eb9fd328ff6726
#
_entry.id   fa74e98325d0b63cf5eb9fd328ff6726
#
_cell.length_a   1.000
_cell.length_b   1.000
_cell.length_c   1.000
_cell.angle_alpha   90.00
_cell.angle_beta   90.00
_cell.angle_gamma   90.00
#
_symmetry.space_group_name_H-M   'P 1'
#
loop_
_entity.id
_entity.type
_entity.pdbx_description
1 polymer ?
#
loop_
_entity_poly.entity_id
_entity_poly.type
_entity_poly.pdbx_seq_one_letter_code
_entity_poly.pdbx_strand_id
1 'polypeptide(L)'
;ASFQFRITDILAEKLLLAAQDTGAKQICIAGGVAANGLLRETLAAGAKKLGARLYLPELRLCGDNASMVAAQGFYEYRAGNTAGLNLNGLATLGIDYL
;
A
#
# COMPACT_ATOMS: atom_id res chain seq x y z
N ALA A 1 12.68 -15.71 -13.23
CA ALA A 1 11.38 -15.60 -13.91
C ALA A 1 10.25 -16.32 -13.16
N SER A 2 10.40 -17.58 -12.78
CA SER A 2 9.31 -18.35 -12.17
C SER A 2 8.96 -17.92 -10.73
N PHE A 3 9.94 -17.50 -9.92
CA PHE A 3 9.74 -17.02 -8.56
C PHE A 3 8.94 -15.70 -8.52
N GLN A 4 9.35 -14.72 -9.34
CA GLN A 4 8.66 -13.45 -9.46
C GLN A 4 7.21 -13.63 -9.94
N PHE A 5 7.02 -14.49 -10.94
CA PHE A 5 5.68 -14.82 -11.43
C PHE A 5 4.79 -15.40 -10.33
N ARG A 6 5.32 -16.34 -9.54
CA ARG A 6 4.58 -16.99 -8.48
C ARG A 6 4.15 -16.02 -7.36
N ILE A 7 5.07 -15.15 -6.94
CA ILE A 7 4.73 -14.13 -5.92
C ILE A 7 3.65 -13.18 -6.43
N THR A 8 3.80 -12.69 -7.66
CA THR A 8 2.83 -11.79 -8.29
C THR A 8 1.45 -12.42 -8.38
N ASP A 9 1.39 -13.67 -8.80
CA ASP A 9 0.17 -14.45 -8.94
C ASP A 9 -0.56 -14.59 -7.59
N ILE A 10 0.14 -15.02 -6.54
CA ILE A 10 -0.41 -15.17 -5.20
C ILE A 10 -0.94 -13.83 -4.65
N LEU A 11 -0.18 -12.74 -4.80
CA LEU A 11 -0.58 -11.43 -4.29
C LEU A 11 -1.80 -10.90 -5.04
N ALA A 12 -1.81 -11.02 -6.36
CA ALA A 12 -2.94 -10.57 -7.19
C ALA A 12 -4.19 -11.38 -6.89
N GLU A 13 -4.09 -12.71 -6.83
CA GLU A 13 -5.22 -13.59 -6.52
C GLU A 13 -5.85 -13.25 -5.17
N LYS A 14 -5.04 -13.13 -4.11
CA LYS A 14 -5.53 -12.81 -2.76
C LYS A 14 -6.22 -11.45 -2.69
N LEU A 15 -5.63 -10.43 -3.34
CA LEU A 15 -6.21 -9.08 -3.34
C LEU A 15 -7.52 -9.04 -4.11
N LEU A 16 -7.60 -9.69 -5.27
CA LEU A 16 -8.81 -9.74 -6.09
C LEU A 16 -9.93 -10.55 -5.42
N LEU A 17 -9.59 -11.67 -4.76
CA LEU A 17 -10.54 -12.43 -3.93
C LEU A 17 -11.09 -11.57 -2.80
N ALA A 18 -10.22 -10.90 -2.04
CA ALA A 18 -10.67 -10.02 -0.96
C ALA A 18 -11.58 -8.89 -1.46
N ALA A 19 -11.26 -8.31 -2.62
CA ALA A 19 -12.11 -7.29 -3.24
C ALA A 19 -13.47 -7.85 -3.67
N GLN A 20 -13.51 -9.07 -4.17
CA GLN A 20 -14.75 -9.76 -4.55
C GLN A 20 -15.60 -10.10 -3.32
N ASP A 21 -15.01 -10.68 -2.30
CA ASP A 21 -15.70 -11.10 -1.06
C ASP A 21 -16.29 -9.91 -0.30
N THR A 22 -15.58 -8.78 -0.29
CA THR A 22 -16.04 -7.55 0.38
C THR A 22 -16.93 -6.66 -0.50
N GLY A 23 -17.04 -6.96 -1.80
CA GLY A 23 -17.72 -6.10 -2.77
C GLY A 23 -17.02 -4.76 -3.01
N ALA A 24 -15.73 -4.66 -2.71
CA ALA A 24 -14.96 -3.42 -2.84
C ALA A 24 -14.93 -2.93 -4.30
N LYS A 25 -15.30 -1.67 -4.50
CA LYS A 25 -15.28 -1.00 -5.82
C LYS A 25 -14.00 -0.21 -6.07
N GLN A 26 -13.16 -0.10 -5.07
CA GLN A 26 -11.88 0.62 -5.13
C GLN A 26 -10.80 -0.26 -4.51
N ILE A 27 -9.70 -0.42 -5.22
CA ILE A 27 -8.52 -1.20 -4.82
C ILE A 27 -7.32 -0.26 -4.88
N CYS A 28 -6.50 -0.26 -3.85
CA CYS A 28 -5.26 0.50 -3.81
C CYS A 28 -4.09 -0.43 -3.46
N ILE A 29 -2.96 -0.27 -4.11
CA ILE A 29 -1.71 -0.91 -3.72
C ILE A 29 -0.66 0.15 -3.39
N ALA A 30 0.22 -0.15 -2.45
CA ALA A 30 1.30 0.73 -2.01
C ALA A 30 2.53 -0.09 -1.60
N GLY A 31 3.63 0.60 -1.30
CA GLY A 31 4.88 -0.02 -0.88
C GLY A 31 5.77 -0.47 -2.03
N GLY A 32 6.98 -0.93 -1.72
CA GLY A 32 8.01 -1.25 -2.71
C GLY A 32 7.60 -2.30 -3.74
N VAL A 33 6.84 -3.32 -3.34
CA VAL A 33 6.35 -4.36 -4.25
C VAL A 33 5.36 -3.81 -5.28
N ALA A 34 4.67 -2.71 -4.98
CA ALA A 34 3.78 -2.03 -5.92
C ALA A 34 4.51 -1.43 -7.16
N ALA A 35 5.83 -1.38 -7.16
CA ALA A 35 6.63 -1.01 -8.33
C ALA A 35 6.77 -2.14 -9.36
N ASN A 36 6.41 -3.39 -8.99
CA ASN A 36 6.52 -4.53 -9.90
C ASN A 36 5.55 -4.41 -11.08
N GLY A 37 6.08 -4.36 -12.30
CA GLY A 37 5.29 -4.17 -13.52
C GLY A 37 4.29 -5.30 -13.75
N LEU A 38 4.70 -6.55 -13.55
CA LEU A 38 3.84 -7.71 -13.74
C LEU A 38 2.65 -7.70 -12.75
N LEU A 39 2.90 -7.32 -11.49
CA LEU A 39 1.83 -7.17 -10.50
C LEU A 39 0.82 -6.09 -10.91
N ARG A 40 1.31 -4.95 -11.39
CA ARG A 40 0.46 -3.85 -11.86
C ARG A 40 -0.44 -4.27 -13.02
N GLU A 41 0.12 -4.96 -14.01
CA GLU A 41 -0.61 -5.45 -15.18
C GLU A 41 -1.67 -6.50 -14.78
N THR A 42 -1.28 -7.47 -13.94
CA THR A 42 -2.19 -8.51 -13.45
C THR A 42 -3.35 -7.94 -12.66
N LEU A 43 -3.07 -7.01 -11.75
CA LEU A 43 -4.10 -6.33 -10.96
C LEU A 43 -5.00 -5.43 -11.80
N ALA A 44 -4.45 -4.72 -12.78
CA ALA A 44 -5.26 -3.89 -13.69
C ALA A 44 -6.26 -4.74 -14.49
N ALA A 45 -5.81 -5.88 -15.02
CA ALA A 45 -6.69 -6.81 -15.72
C ALA A 45 -7.76 -7.40 -14.79
N GLY A 46 -7.40 -7.81 -13.58
CA GLY A 46 -8.31 -8.38 -12.58
C GLY A 46 -9.34 -7.37 -12.08
N ALA A 47 -8.90 -6.17 -11.71
CA ALA A 47 -9.79 -5.10 -11.25
C ALA A 47 -10.83 -4.71 -12.32
N LYS A 48 -10.40 -4.65 -13.59
CA LYS A 48 -11.31 -4.40 -14.72
C LYS A 48 -12.40 -5.47 -14.82
N LYS A 49 -12.05 -6.76 -14.65
CA LYS A 49 -13.02 -7.86 -14.67
C LYS A 49 -14.03 -7.75 -13.52
N LEU A 50 -13.61 -7.29 -12.34
CA LEU A 50 -14.46 -7.08 -11.17
C LEU A 50 -15.28 -5.78 -11.24
N GLY A 51 -15.05 -4.92 -12.24
CA GLY A 51 -15.65 -3.59 -12.29
C GLY A 51 -15.17 -2.68 -11.15
N ALA A 52 -14.00 -2.94 -10.61
CA ALA A 52 -13.37 -2.17 -9.55
C ALA A 52 -12.35 -1.19 -10.12
N ARG A 53 -12.20 -0.04 -9.45
CA ARG A 53 -11.18 0.97 -9.80
C ARG A 53 -9.88 0.66 -9.06
N LEU A 54 -8.79 0.53 -9.81
CA LEU A 54 -7.46 0.31 -9.26
C LEU A 54 -6.68 1.62 -9.17
N TYR A 55 -6.11 1.90 -8.02
CA TYR A 55 -5.22 3.04 -7.76
C TYR A 55 -3.80 2.53 -7.58
N LEU A 56 -2.90 3.06 -8.39
CA LEU A 56 -1.47 2.73 -8.41
C LEU A 56 -0.66 3.99 -8.10
N PRO A 57 0.31 3.93 -7.18
CA PRO A 57 1.19 5.05 -6.94
C PRO A 57 2.14 5.25 -8.13
N GLU A 58 2.67 6.47 -8.28
CA GLU A 58 3.80 6.71 -9.16
C GLU A 58 4.99 5.87 -8.70
N LEU A 59 5.82 5.39 -9.63
CA LEU A 59 6.94 4.50 -9.31
C LEU A 59 7.90 5.09 -8.28
N ARG A 60 8.16 6.41 -8.36
CA ARG A 60 9.03 7.14 -7.42
C ARG A 60 8.48 7.21 -5.99
N LEU A 61 7.18 6.94 -5.80
CA LEU A 61 6.51 6.97 -4.49
C LEU A 61 6.23 5.57 -3.93
N CYS A 62 6.64 4.52 -4.63
CA CYS A 62 6.43 3.14 -4.15
C CYS A 62 7.35 2.75 -2.99
N GLY A 63 8.59 3.25 -2.97
CA GLY A 63 9.52 3.04 -1.86
C GLY A 63 9.37 4.09 -0.77
N ASP A 64 10.21 3.98 0.25
CA ASP A 64 10.31 4.97 1.32
C ASP A 64 10.66 6.34 0.74
N ASN A 65 9.90 7.35 1.11
CA ASN A 65 10.13 8.71 0.64
C ASN A 65 9.70 9.75 1.68
N ALA A 66 10.36 10.91 1.65
CA ALA A 66 10.09 11.98 2.59
C ALA A 66 8.68 12.58 2.45
N SER A 67 8.08 12.50 1.27
CA SER A 67 6.75 13.08 1.03
C SER A 67 5.66 12.37 1.84
N MET A 68 5.71 11.04 1.95
CA MET A 68 4.74 10.30 2.75
C MET A 68 4.92 10.56 4.25
N VAL A 69 6.16 10.70 4.73
CA VAL A 69 6.45 11.04 6.13
C VAL A 69 5.98 12.46 6.44
N ALA A 70 6.23 13.41 5.54
CA ALA A 70 5.78 14.79 5.70
C ALA A 70 4.24 14.91 5.68
N ALA A 71 3.57 14.14 4.83
CA ALA A 71 2.12 14.10 4.78
C ALA A 71 1.52 13.56 6.09
N GLN A 72 2.06 12.46 6.62
CA GLN A 72 1.64 11.92 7.92
C GLN A 72 1.88 12.93 9.04
N GLY A 73 3.08 13.53 9.09
CA GLY A 73 3.42 14.55 10.09
C GLY A 73 2.49 15.78 10.04
N PHE A 74 2.03 16.17 8.86
CA PHE A 74 1.06 17.24 8.71
C PHE A 74 -0.31 16.88 9.34
N TYR A 75 -0.79 15.66 9.13
CA TYR A 75 -2.05 15.21 9.72
C TYR A 75 -1.93 15.05 11.24
N GLU A 76 -0.82 14.51 11.75
CA GLU A 76 -0.56 14.40 13.18
C GLU A 76 -0.51 15.79 13.84
N TYR A 77 0.19 16.74 13.22
CA TYR A 77 0.22 18.13 13.69
C TYR A 77 -1.17 18.75 13.75
N ARG A 78 -1.99 18.56 12.71
CA ARG A 78 -3.37 19.07 12.70
C ARG A 78 -4.27 18.41 13.75
N ALA A 79 -4.03 17.16 14.08
CA ALA A 79 -4.73 16.44 15.14
C ALA A 79 -4.27 16.82 16.55
N GLY A 80 -3.20 17.63 16.68
CA GLY A 80 -2.61 18.01 17.96
C GLY A 80 -1.66 16.96 18.54
N ASN A 81 -1.34 15.92 17.77
CA ASN A 81 -0.42 14.84 18.18
C ASN A 81 1.02 15.29 17.99
N THR A 82 1.52 16.09 18.91
CA THR A 82 2.90 16.57 18.92
C THR A 82 3.67 15.99 20.09
N ALA A 83 4.90 15.54 19.83
CA ALA A 83 5.77 15.01 20.87
C ALA A 83 6.55 16.12 21.59
N GLY A 84 6.91 15.87 22.84
CA GLY A 84 7.83 16.72 23.59
C GLY A 84 9.30 16.43 23.27
N LEU A 85 10.20 17.13 23.96
CA LEU A 85 11.66 16.96 23.83
C LEU A 85 12.17 15.58 24.32
N ASN A 86 11.33 14.81 24.96
CA ASN A 86 11.61 13.45 25.43
C ASN A 86 11.28 12.36 24.39
N LEU A 87 10.89 12.75 23.18
CA LEU A 87 10.64 11.80 22.08
C LEU A 87 11.88 10.96 21.82
N ASN A 88 11.72 9.66 21.82
CA ASN A 88 12.77 8.70 21.48
C ASN A 88 12.32 7.80 20.32
N GLY A 89 13.26 7.39 19.48
CA GLY A 89 13.01 6.45 18.40
C GLY A 89 12.77 5.04 18.95
N LEU A 90 11.74 4.38 18.45
CA LEU A 90 11.46 2.98 18.73
C LEU A 90 11.73 2.15 17.49
N ALA A 91 12.57 1.13 17.61
CA ALA A 91 12.96 0.29 16.48
C ALA A 91 11.81 -0.62 15.99
N THR A 92 10.89 -0.98 16.88
CA THR A 92 9.77 -1.86 16.59
C THR A 92 8.55 -1.45 17.39
N LEU A 93 7.42 -1.31 16.72
CA LEU A 93 6.11 -1.08 17.33
C LEU A 93 5.14 -2.17 16.90
N GLY A 94 4.28 -2.62 17.81
CA GLY A 94 3.16 -3.49 17.46
C GLY A 94 2.11 -2.73 16.66
N ILE A 95 1.33 -3.46 15.85
CA ILE A 95 0.26 -2.87 15.02
C ILE A 95 -0.87 -2.26 15.86
N ASP A 96 -0.99 -2.69 17.09
CA ASP A 96 -1.96 -2.24 18.11
C ASP A 96 -1.52 -0.99 18.87
N TYR A 97 -0.36 -0.44 18.50
CA TYR A 97 0.18 0.78 19.12
C TYR A 97 -0.37 2.07 18.50
N LEU A 98 -1.05 1.96 17.35
CA LEU A 98 -1.59 3.10 16.59
C LEU A 98 -2.98 3.53 17.06
#